data_0b7b690765a92b6fc4a375ec417db575
#
_entry.id   0b7b690765a92b6fc4a375ec417db575
#
_cell.length_a   1.000
_cell.length_b   1.000
_cell.length_c   1.000
_cell.angle_alpha   90.00
_cell.angle_beta   90.00
_cell.angle_gamma   90.00
#
_symmetry.space_group_name_H-M   'P 1'
#
loop_
_entity.id
_entity.type
_entity.pdbx_description
1 polymer ?
#
loop_
_entity_poly.entity_id
_entity_poly.type
_entity_poly.pdbx_seq_one_letter_code
_entity_poly.pdbx_strand_id
1 'polypeptide(L)'
;MTQSDVSASTGGSETAAPTRSSRAERNPAANADLDRSRGSFAATAAPAVQLAEIEEVDPTTVFQRDGAGFPDWLAANLDRLAKELGVSGLREVGRDVGVGSFTVDLLAQTDRGRRVAIMSHLEPSDHLHLGQMITFAAGLDVSAVVWIATRIGEEHRAVLDWLNQHSDDEVRFFGIELRLLRIGDSQPAASFHVEARPNDWQKVLKQRQRVGSPLNTRMREF
;
A
#
# COMPACT_ATOMS: atom_id res chain seq x y z
N MET A 1 1.32 -10.62 -55.46
CA MET A 1 0.35 -11.54 -56.11
C MET A 1 -0.83 -11.60 -55.20
N THR A 2 -1.84 -10.95 -55.68
CA THR A 2 -3.31 -11.08 -55.75
C THR A 2 -4.00 -10.98 -54.40
N GLN A 3 -4.66 -9.87 -54.03
CA GLN A 3 -5.90 -9.17 -54.52
C GLN A 3 -7.11 -10.11 -54.63
N SER A 4 -8.17 -9.73 -53.90
CA SER A 4 -9.59 -9.59 -54.28
C SER A 4 -10.39 -9.34 -53.02
N ASP A 5 -10.96 -8.20 -52.71
CA ASP A 5 -12.11 -7.43 -53.26
C ASP A 5 -13.37 -8.27 -53.51
N VAL A 6 -14.48 -7.78 -52.93
CA VAL A 6 -15.86 -7.62 -53.43
C VAL A 6 -16.75 -7.24 -52.22
N SER A 7 -17.20 -6.01 -52.01
CA SER A 7 -18.30 -5.21 -52.62
C SER A 7 -19.73 -5.70 -52.42
N ALA A 8 -20.46 -4.82 -51.74
CA ALA A 8 -21.76 -4.16 -52.06
C ALA A 8 -23.07 -4.95 -51.92
N SER A 9 -24.10 -4.35 -51.31
CA SER A 9 -25.28 -3.75 -51.94
C SER A 9 -26.44 -3.59 -50.94
N THR A 10 -26.85 -2.37 -50.65
CA THR A 10 -28.07 -1.61 -51.01
C THR A 10 -29.46 -2.23 -50.75
N GLY A 11 -30.35 -1.34 -50.23
CA GLY A 11 -31.82 -1.38 -50.29
C GLY A 11 -32.43 -0.80 -49.04
N GLY A 12 -32.93 0.33 -48.91
CA GLY A 12 -33.77 1.26 -49.58
C GLY A 12 -35.25 0.89 -49.46
N SER A 13 -36.00 1.55 -48.60
CA SER A 13 -37.41 1.92 -48.94
C SER A 13 -37.99 2.93 -47.98
N GLU A 14 -38.33 3.98 -48.52
CA GLU A 14 -39.13 5.14 -48.18
C GLU A 14 -40.62 4.77 -48.18
N THR A 15 -41.42 5.32 -47.19
CA THR A 15 -42.84 5.59 -47.43
C THR A 15 -43.39 6.55 -46.36
N ALA A 16 -43.53 7.82 -46.68
CA ALA A 16 -44.70 8.66 -46.79
C ALA A 16 -45.60 8.83 -45.55
N ALA A 17 -45.75 10.11 -45.16
CA ALA A 17 -46.75 10.69 -44.30
C ALA A 17 -48.19 10.61 -44.88
N PRO A 18 -49.23 10.89 -44.04
CA PRO A 18 -50.06 12.01 -44.39
C PRO A 18 -50.43 12.95 -43.22
N THR A 19 -50.50 14.19 -43.58
CA THR A 19 -51.14 15.35 -42.96
C THR A 19 -52.57 15.14 -42.61
N ARG A 20 -53.06 15.69 -41.43
CA ARG A 20 -54.29 16.47 -41.35
C ARG A 20 -54.38 17.34 -40.06
N SER A 21 -54.46 18.55 -40.29
CA SER A 21 -55.03 19.71 -39.62
C SER A 21 -56.20 19.45 -38.67
N SER A 22 -56.22 19.99 -37.45
CA SER A 22 -57.35 20.65 -36.85
C SER A 22 -56.91 21.72 -35.84
N ARG A 23 -57.17 22.93 -36.22
CA ARG A 23 -57.06 24.20 -35.50
C ARG A 23 -58.07 24.20 -34.39
N ALA A 24 -57.65 24.19 -33.11
CA ALA A 24 -58.51 24.55 -31.98
C ALA A 24 -57.98 25.89 -31.39
N GLU A 25 -58.85 26.85 -31.48
CA GLU A 25 -58.70 28.22 -30.99
C GLU A 25 -58.41 28.20 -29.48
N ARG A 26 -57.31 28.82 -29.09
CA ARG A 26 -56.96 29.04 -27.67
C ARG A 26 -57.41 30.43 -27.25
N ASN A 27 -58.26 30.41 -26.27
CA ASN A 27 -58.76 31.59 -25.56
C ASN A 27 -57.64 32.22 -24.73
N PRO A 28 -57.20 33.48 -24.92
CA PRO A 28 -56.04 34.06 -24.25
C PRO A 28 -56.35 34.68 -22.88
N ALA A 29 -57.48 34.45 -22.25
CA ALA A 29 -57.86 35.14 -21.03
C ALA A 29 -57.82 34.32 -19.73
N ALA A 30 -57.33 33.07 -19.75
CA ALA A 30 -57.35 32.21 -18.56
C ALA A 30 -55.96 31.90 -17.92
N ASN A 31 -54.89 32.57 -18.35
CA ASN A 31 -53.55 32.23 -17.86
C ASN A 31 -52.77 33.38 -17.19
N ALA A 32 -53.48 34.42 -16.72
CA ALA A 32 -52.81 35.60 -16.12
C ALA A 32 -52.63 35.53 -14.58
N ASP A 33 -53.10 34.49 -13.88
CA ASP A 33 -53.16 34.49 -12.40
C ASP A 33 -52.39 33.34 -11.73
N LEU A 34 -51.64 32.52 -12.47
CA LEU A 34 -50.85 31.43 -11.90
C LEU A 34 -49.34 31.68 -11.80
N ASP A 35 -48.88 32.88 -12.20
CA ASP A 35 -47.41 33.17 -12.24
C ASP A 35 -46.93 34.06 -11.07
N ARG A 36 -47.73 34.25 -10.02
CA ARG A 36 -47.31 35.06 -8.86
C ARG A 36 -46.96 34.30 -7.61
N SER A 37 -46.90 32.96 -7.63
CA SER A 37 -46.54 32.15 -6.46
C SER A 37 -45.35 31.23 -6.68
N ARG A 38 -44.54 31.45 -7.70
CA ARG A 38 -43.19 30.87 -7.74
C ARG A 38 -42.25 31.75 -6.94
N GLY A 39 -42.33 31.61 -5.61
CA GLY A 39 -41.27 32.04 -4.74
C GLY A 39 -39.96 31.46 -5.28
N SER A 40 -39.05 32.35 -5.66
CA SER A 40 -37.66 32.01 -5.98
C SER A 40 -37.03 31.34 -4.76
N PHE A 41 -37.13 30.03 -4.67
CA PHE A 41 -36.23 29.28 -3.81
C PHE A 41 -34.85 29.45 -4.42
N ALA A 42 -34.13 30.47 -3.97
CA ALA A 42 -32.69 30.54 -4.18
C ALA A 42 -32.15 29.24 -3.59
N ALA A 43 -31.77 28.31 -4.45
CA ALA A 43 -31.03 27.13 -4.05
C ALA A 43 -29.73 27.66 -3.42
N THR A 44 -29.70 27.70 -2.08
CA THR A 44 -28.44 27.92 -1.34
C THR A 44 -27.52 26.78 -1.73
N ALA A 45 -26.60 27.06 -2.63
CA ALA A 45 -25.58 26.08 -2.98
C ALA A 45 -24.90 25.64 -1.67
N ALA A 46 -24.92 24.35 -1.38
CA ALA A 46 -24.20 23.81 -0.24
C ALA A 46 -22.73 24.31 -0.33
N PRO A 47 -22.14 24.73 0.77
CA PRO A 47 -20.74 25.18 0.74
C PRO A 47 -19.89 24.07 0.11
N ALA A 48 -19.13 24.42 -0.93
CA ALA A 48 -18.21 23.48 -1.55
C ALA A 48 -17.20 23.03 -0.49
N VAL A 49 -17.16 21.74 -0.21
CA VAL A 49 -16.17 21.17 0.71
C VAL A 49 -14.80 21.35 0.07
N GLN A 50 -13.94 22.14 0.71
CA GLN A 50 -12.54 22.29 0.32
C GLN A 50 -11.69 21.33 1.14
N LEU A 51 -10.98 20.44 0.47
CA LEU A 51 -10.01 19.54 1.09
C LEU A 51 -8.61 20.10 0.86
N ALA A 52 -7.75 19.99 1.87
CA ALA A 52 -6.35 20.33 1.74
C ALA A 52 -5.62 19.22 0.95
N GLU A 53 -4.61 19.61 0.21
CA GLU A 53 -3.74 18.67 -0.51
C GLU A 53 -2.65 18.15 0.43
N ILE A 54 -2.32 16.85 0.26
CA ILE A 54 -1.21 16.19 0.95
C ILE A 54 0.00 16.26 0.03
N GLU A 55 1.09 16.80 0.52
CA GLU A 55 2.38 16.84 -0.14
C GLU A 55 3.32 15.78 0.45
N GLU A 56 4.04 15.06 -0.42
CA GLU A 56 5.12 14.18 0.01
C GLU A 56 6.41 14.98 0.14
N VAL A 57 7.08 14.83 1.28
CA VAL A 57 8.35 15.53 1.60
C VAL A 57 9.47 14.51 1.52
N ASP A 58 10.56 14.87 0.84
CA ASP A 58 11.76 14.02 0.78
C ASP A 58 12.35 13.83 2.20
N PRO A 59 12.43 12.58 2.71
CA PRO A 59 12.99 12.29 4.03
C PRO A 59 14.40 12.84 4.25
N THR A 60 15.23 12.92 3.21
CA THR A 60 16.61 13.44 3.28
C THR A 60 16.68 14.93 3.59
N THR A 61 15.58 15.67 3.38
CA THR A 61 15.48 17.09 3.75
C THR A 61 15.23 17.30 5.25
N VAL A 62 14.71 16.26 5.93
CA VAL A 62 14.37 16.30 7.36
C VAL A 62 15.43 15.61 8.21
N PHE A 63 15.93 14.44 7.76
CA PHE A 63 16.87 13.59 8.49
C PHE A 63 18.27 13.67 7.89
N GLN A 64 18.82 14.68 7.41
CA GLN A 64 20.12 14.77 6.73
C GLN A 64 20.30 13.73 5.59
N ARG A 65 21.17 14.04 4.63
CA ARG A 65 21.33 13.22 3.42
C ARG A 65 21.85 11.81 3.66
N ASP A 66 22.65 11.62 4.70
CA ASP A 66 23.19 10.31 5.13
C ASP A 66 22.22 9.51 6.01
N GLY A 67 21.00 10.02 6.22
CA GLY A 67 20.02 9.41 7.10
C GLY A 67 20.29 9.60 8.59
N ALA A 68 21.34 10.36 8.95
CA ALA A 68 21.65 10.65 10.35
C ALA A 68 20.44 11.31 11.04
N GLY A 69 20.16 10.85 12.24
CA GLY A 69 18.98 11.29 13.01
C GLY A 69 17.72 10.46 12.78
N PHE A 70 17.59 9.72 11.66
CA PHE A 70 16.44 8.83 11.49
C PHE A 70 16.43 7.65 12.48
N PRO A 71 17.54 6.94 12.74
CA PRO A 71 17.57 5.89 13.76
C PRO A 71 17.22 6.41 15.16
N ASP A 72 17.66 7.64 15.52
CA ASP A 72 17.31 8.27 16.79
C ASP A 72 15.82 8.58 16.88
N TRP A 73 15.27 9.17 15.83
CA TRP A 73 13.84 9.43 15.74
C TRP A 73 13.04 8.14 15.80
N LEU A 74 13.47 7.10 15.08
CA LEU A 74 12.80 5.80 15.04
C LEU A 74 12.79 5.15 16.43
N ALA A 75 13.92 5.17 17.14
CA ALA A 75 14.03 4.64 18.50
C ALA A 75 13.06 5.32 19.47
N ALA A 76 12.88 6.65 19.34
CA ALA A 76 11.91 7.41 20.12
C ALA A 76 10.45 7.17 19.70
N ASN A 77 10.20 6.53 18.53
CA ASN A 77 8.88 6.33 17.95
C ASN A 77 8.59 4.85 17.62
N LEU A 78 9.23 3.92 18.31
CA LEU A 78 9.06 2.46 18.09
C LEU A 78 7.62 1.98 18.29
N ASP A 79 6.81 2.70 19.06
CA ASP A 79 5.38 2.43 19.22
C ASP A 79 4.59 2.54 17.92
N ARG A 80 4.99 3.45 17.02
CA ARG A 80 4.40 3.58 15.68
C ARG A 80 4.75 2.36 14.82
N LEU A 81 6.02 1.96 14.81
CA LEU A 81 6.47 0.78 14.08
C LEU A 81 5.81 -0.49 14.63
N ALA A 82 5.66 -0.62 15.96
CA ALA A 82 5.00 -1.77 16.59
C ALA A 82 3.58 -1.98 16.08
N LYS A 83 2.81 -0.90 15.85
CA LYS A 83 1.45 -0.96 15.29
C LYS A 83 1.46 -1.56 13.89
N GLU A 84 2.38 -1.13 13.02
CA GLU A 84 2.48 -1.63 11.66
C GLU A 84 2.93 -3.10 11.61
N LEU A 85 3.80 -3.50 12.51
CA LEU A 85 4.23 -4.89 12.65
C LEU A 85 3.16 -5.79 13.30
N GLY A 86 2.13 -5.21 13.89
CA GLY A 86 1.09 -5.94 14.61
C GLY A 86 1.62 -6.63 15.89
N VAL A 87 2.60 -6.02 16.56
CA VAL A 87 3.18 -6.54 17.80
C VAL A 87 2.82 -5.65 19.00
N SER A 88 2.75 -6.26 20.18
CA SER A 88 2.55 -5.52 21.42
C SER A 88 3.88 -5.05 21.98
N GLY A 89 4.02 -3.75 22.08
CA GLY A 89 5.23 -3.09 22.53
C GLY A 89 6.42 -3.33 21.61
N LEU A 90 7.30 -2.40 21.57
CA LEU A 90 8.60 -2.53 20.93
C LEU A 90 9.54 -1.55 21.64
N ARG A 91 10.60 -2.05 22.24
CA ARG A 91 11.58 -1.23 22.95
C ARG A 91 12.97 -1.50 22.41
N GLU A 92 13.78 -0.49 22.36
CA GLU A 92 15.19 -0.61 22.01
C GLU A 92 15.93 -1.46 23.03
N VAL A 93 16.78 -2.37 22.54
CA VAL A 93 17.70 -3.19 23.36
C VAL A 93 19.14 -3.14 22.87
N GLY A 94 19.41 -2.54 21.72
CA GLY A 94 20.75 -2.30 21.19
C GLY A 94 20.72 -1.41 19.96
N ARG A 95 21.85 -0.75 19.72
CA ARG A 95 22.13 0.05 18.51
C ARG A 95 23.45 -0.37 17.92
N ASP A 96 23.62 -0.16 16.62
CA ASP A 96 24.84 -0.41 15.88
C ASP A 96 25.40 -1.81 16.18
N VAL A 97 24.50 -2.80 16.19
CA VAL A 97 24.84 -4.17 16.56
C VAL A 97 25.56 -4.84 15.40
N GLY A 98 26.84 -5.21 15.62
CA GLY A 98 27.68 -5.86 14.60
C GLY A 98 27.22 -7.29 14.30
N VAL A 99 27.15 -7.61 13.01
CA VAL A 99 26.84 -8.96 12.48
C VAL A 99 27.79 -9.25 11.34
N GLY A 100 28.88 -9.93 11.61
CA GLY A 100 29.95 -10.12 10.64
C GLY A 100 30.58 -8.78 10.27
N SER A 101 30.56 -8.43 8.99
CA SER A 101 31.05 -7.15 8.47
C SER A 101 29.98 -6.05 8.37
N PHE A 102 28.76 -6.35 8.78
CA PHE A 102 27.63 -5.42 8.71
C PHE A 102 27.16 -4.99 10.10
N THR A 103 26.35 -3.97 10.15
CA THR A 103 25.80 -3.41 11.39
C THR A 103 24.29 -3.22 11.25
N VAL A 104 23.55 -3.67 12.26
CA VAL A 104 22.10 -3.41 12.39
C VAL A 104 21.90 -2.09 13.11
N ASP A 105 21.11 -1.18 12.56
CA ASP A 105 20.91 0.15 13.13
C ASP A 105 20.25 0.07 14.51
N LEU A 106 19.18 -0.73 14.63
CA LEU A 106 18.44 -0.92 15.87
C LEU A 106 18.11 -2.39 16.10
N LEU A 107 18.40 -2.86 17.30
CA LEU A 107 17.85 -4.09 17.82
C LEU A 107 16.77 -3.75 18.84
N ALA A 108 15.55 -4.20 18.58
CA ALA A 108 14.41 -3.98 19.44
C ALA A 108 13.87 -5.29 20.02
N GLN A 109 13.07 -5.19 21.07
CA GLN A 109 12.42 -6.34 21.71
C GLN A 109 10.95 -6.04 21.96
N THR A 110 10.08 -7.01 21.64
CA THR A 110 8.64 -6.95 21.95
C THR A 110 8.38 -7.24 23.42
N ASP A 111 7.17 -6.93 23.93
CA ASP A 111 6.74 -7.28 25.29
C ASP A 111 6.81 -8.79 25.60
N ARG A 112 6.76 -9.62 24.54
CA ARG A 112 6.90 -11.10 24.66
C ARG A 112 8.35 -11.57 24.64
N GLY A 113 9.31 -10.65 24.70
CA GLY A 113 10.73 -10.97 24.70
C GLY A 113 11.31 -11.32 23.31
N ARG A 114 10.54 -11.24 22.23
CA ARG A 114 11.02 -11.56 20.88
C ARG A 114 11.84 -10.39 20.33
N ARG A 115 13.02 -10.69 19.80
CA ARG A 115 13.90 -9.70 19.21
C ARG A 115 13.51 -9.36 17.77
N VAL A 116 13.72 -8.12 17.40
CA VAL A 116 13.47 -7.57 16.05
C VAL A 116 14.69 -6.78 15.63
N ALA A 117 15.32 -7.18 14.53
CA ALA A 117 16.38 -6.39 13.90
C ALA A 117 15.74 -5.38 12.95
N ILE A 118 16.14 -4.12 13.04
CA ILE A 118 15.63 -3.05 12.20
C ILE A 118 16.81 -2.40 11.49
N MET A 119 16.75 -2.40 10.17
CA MET A 119 17.67 -1.69 9.30
C MET A 119 16.92 -0.61 8.54
N SER A 120 17.55 0.53 8.33
CA SER A 120 16.92 1.68 7.70
C SER A 120 17.89 2.46 6.83
N HIS A 121 17.43 2.87 5.66
CA HIS A 121 18.13 3.83 4.82
C HIS A 121 17.13 4.70 4.07
N LEU A 122 17.51 5.95 3.84
CA LEU A 122 16.62 6.94 3.24
C LEU A 122 16.78 7.01 1.70
N GLU A 123 16.92 5.83 1.09
CA GLU A 123 17.00 5.62 -0.35
C GLU A 123 16.05 4.48 -0.76
N PRO A 124 15.78 4.28 -2.04
CA PRO A 124 15.07 3.11 -2.52
C PRO A 124 15.81 1.81 -2.18
N SER A 125 15.07 0.73 -2.03
CA SER A 125 15.62 -0.60 -1.74
C SER A 125 16.59 -1.08 -2.81
N ASP A 126 17.65 -1.79 -2.42
CA ASP A 126 18.70 -2.32 -3.27
C ASP A 126 19.12 -3.75 -2.87
N HIS A 127 19.95 -4.38 -3.70
CA HIS A 127 20.40 -5.74 -3.49
C HIS A 127 21.42 -5.88 -2.34
N LEU A 128 22.17 -4.82 -2.04
CA LEU A 128 23.13 -4.82 -0.92
C LEU A 128 22.38 -4.95 0.40
N HIS A 129 21.38 -4.11 0.61
CA HIS A 129 20.56 -4.12 1.83
C HIS A 129 19.71 -5.40 1.93
N LEU A 130 19.25 -5.96 0.80
CA LEU A 130 18.63 -7.29 0.79
C LEU A 130 19.60 -8.37 1.30
N GLY A 131 20.84 -8.35 0.86
CA GLY A 131 21.89 -9.26 1.35
C GLY A 131 22.18 -9.10 2.84
N GLN A 132 22.25 -7.85 3.33
CA GLN A 132 22.40 -7.56 4.75
C GLN A 132 21.21 -8.09 5.57
N MET A 133 19.99 -7.89 5.11
CA MET A 133 18.78 -8.39 5.76
C MET A 133 18.83 -9.91 6.00
N ILE A 134 19.25 -10.67 5.00
CA ILE A 134 19.41 -12.13 5.09
C ILE A 134 20.54 -12.47 6.08
N THR A 135 21.65 -11.72 6.05
CA THR A 135 22.76 -11.90 6.98
C THR A 135 22.33 -11.66 8.43
N PHE A 136 21.52 -10.64 8.67
CA PHE A 136 20.98 -10.35 10.01
C PHE A 136 20.04 -11.46 10.50
N ALA A 137 19.19 -11.98 9.62
CA ALA A 137 18.32 -13.11 9.93
C ALA A 137 19.09 -14.37 10.31
N ALA A 138 20.22 -14.62 9.65
CA ALA A 138 21.06 -15.79 9.89
C ALA A 138 22.01 -15.62 11.09
N GLY A 139 22.48 -14.39 11.35
CA GLY A 139 23.53 -14.12 12.35
C GLY A 139 23.01 -13.69 13.72
N LEU A 140 21.74 -13.29 13.82
CA LEU A 140 21.11 -12.85 15.06
C LEU A 140 19.97 -13.79 15.45
N ASP A 141 19.83 -14.00 16.76
CA ASP A 141 18.66 -14.68 17.33
C ASP A 141 17.48 -13.68 17.34
N VAL A 142 16.85 -13.49 16.19
CA VAL A 142 15.72 -12.56 15.99
C VAL A 142 14.49 -13.26 15.41
N SER A 143 13.34 -12.81 15.81
CA SER A 143 12.05 -13.32 15.28
C SER A 143 11.51 -12.50 14.11
N ALA A 144 12.12 -11.36 13.83
CA ALA A 144 11.80 -10.55 12.67
C ALA A 144 12.99 -9.70 12.24
N VAL A 145 13.08 -9.46 10.94
CA VAL A 145 13.95 -8.44 10.35
C VAL A 145 13.06 -7.45 9.60
N VAL A 146 13.23 -6.18 9.90
CA VAL A 146 12.48 -5.07 9.33
C VAL A 146 13.42 -4.23 8.47
N TRP A 147 13.07 -4.05 7.23
CA TRP A 147 13.77 -3.19 6.29
C TRP A 147 12.94 -1.94 6.01
N ILE A 148 13.44 -0.77 6.42
CA ILE A 148 12.80 0.52 6.17
C ILE A 148 13.59 1.22 5.07
N ALA A 149 12.90 1.63 4.00
CA ALA A 149 13.45 2.36 2.87
C ALA A 149 12.46 3.44 2.42
N THR A 150 12.87 4.36 1.54
CA THR A 150 11.93 5.34 0.96
C THR A 150 11.00 4.70 -0.06
N ARG A 151 11.43 3.59 -0.67
CA ARG A 151 10.64 2.79 -1.61
C ARG A 151 11.12 1.34 -1.59
N ILE A 152 10.19 0.40 -1.57
CA ILE A 152 10.49 -1.03 -1.76
C ILE A 152 10.15 -1.41 -3.21
N GLY A 153 11.17 -1.72 -4.01
CA GLY A 153 11.00 -2.18 -5.39
C GLY A 153 10.19 -3.47 -5.48
N GLU A 154 9.48 -3.67 -6.59
CA GLU A 154 8.64 -4.87 -6.77
C GLU A 154 9.44 -6.17 -6.71
N GLU A 155 10.67 -6.16 -7.23
CA GLU A 155 11.60 -7.28 -7.17
C GLU A 155 11.99 -7.62 -5.73
N HIS A 156 12.28 -6.61 -4.89
CA HIS A 156 12.60 -6.81 -3.49
C HIS A 156 11.39 -7.27 -2.68
N ARG A 157 10.21 -6.68 -2.95
CA ARG A 157 8.95 -7.15 -2.36
C ARG A 157 8.68 -8.61 -2.68
N ALA A 158 8.86 -9.02 -3.94
CA ALA A 158 8.69 -10.41 -4.35
C ALA A 158 9.64 -11.36 -3.62
N VAL A 159 10.91 -10.93 -3.40
CA VAL A 159 11.89 -11.72 -2.62
C VAL A 159 11.48 -11.80 -1.14
N LEU A 160 11.02 -10.71 -0.52
CA LEU A 160 10.54 -10.71 0.86
C LEU A 160 9.32 -11.64 1.04
N ASP A 161 8.38 -11.60 0.11
CA ASP A 161 7.24 -12.50 0.08
C ASP A 161 7.69 -13.96 -0.06
N TRP A 162 8.67 -14.22 -0.92
CA TRP A 162 9.25 -15.55 -1.10
C TRP A 162 9.95 -16.02 0.17
N LEU A 163 10.77 -15.19 0.82
CA LEU A 163 11.41 -15.49 2.10
C LEU A 163 10.37 -15.84 3.17
N ASN A 164 9.34 -15.01 3.32
CA ASN A 164 8.24 -15.26 4.26
C ASN A 164 7.49 -16.56 4.00
N GLN A 165 7.49 -17.01 2.74
CA GLN A 165 6.84 -18.27 2.37
C GLN A 165 7.72 -19.50 2.61
N HIS A 166 9.05 -19.37 2.52
CA HIS A 166 9.99 -20.49 2.50
C HIS A 166 10.88 -20.57 3.73
N SER A 167 11.01 -19.49 4.52
CA SER A 167 11.66 -19.54 5.83
C SER A 167 10.78 -20.26 6.87
N ASP A 168 11.42 -20.67 7.95
CA ASP A 168 10.73 -21.21 9.11
C ASP A 168 9.78 -20.18 9.74
N ASP A 169 8.84 -20.64 10.56
CA ASP A 169 7.93 -19.73 11.29
C ASP A 169 8.63 -18.91 12.37
N GLU A 170 9.92 -19.14 12.56
CA GLU A 170 10.72 -18.50 13.59
C GLU A 170 11.16 -17.08 13.19
N VAL A 171 11.46 -16.83 11.90
CA VAL A 171 11.90 -15.52 11.39
C VAL A 171 10.91 -14.96 10.37
N ARG A 172 10.59 -13.68 10.51
CA ARG A 172 9.67 -12.94 9.66
C ARG A 172 10.37 -11.76 9.02
N PHE A 173 10.04 -11.48 7.75
CA PHE A 173 10.64 -10.40 6.97
C PHE A 173 9.60 -9.33 6.65
N PHE A 174 9.92 -8.08 6.96
CA PHE A 174 9.07 -6.93 6.68
C PHE A 174 9.80 -5.95 5.78
N GLY A 175 9.13 -5.48 4.73
CA GLY A 175 9.53 -4.36 3.91
C GLY A 175 8.59 -3.20 4.17
N ILE A 176 9.13 -2.05 4.58
CA ILE A 176 8.35 -0.88 4.99
C ILE A 176 8.86 0.34 4.25
N GLU A 177 7.94 1.07 3.61
CA GLU A 177 8.24 2.40 3.07
C GLU A 177 8.01 3.48 4.12
N LEU A 178 9.01 4.32 4.31
CA LEU A 178 8.89 5.57 5.05
C LEU A 178 8.46 6.68 4.09
N ARG A 179 7.33 7.29 4.36
CA ARG A 179 6.88 8.50 3.69
C ARG A 179 6.74 9.63 4.70
N LEU A 180 7.16 10.80 4.31
CA LEU A 180 6.90 12.02 5.06
C LEU A 180 5.82 12.81 4.32
N LEU A 181 4.73 13.11 5.01
CA LEU A 181 3.56 13.77 4.45
C LEU A 181 3.33 15.09 5.16
N ARG A 182 2.94 16.12 4.42
CA ARG A 182 2.65 17.46 4.93
C ARG A 182 1.35 17.98 4.34
N ILE A 183 0.63 18.76 5.12
CA ILE A 183 -0.55 19.52 4.69
C ILE A 183 -0.23 20.99 4.85
N GLY A 184 -0.13 21.73 3.73
CA GLY A 184 0.26 23.14 3.72
C GLY A 184 1.58 23.37 4.44
N ASP A 185 1.63 24.34 5.36
CA ASP A 185 2.85 24.72 6.10
C ASP A 185 3.05 23.94 7.42
N SER A 186 2.34 22.80 7.62
CA SER A 186 2.52 21.98 8.81
C SER A 186 3.88 21.29 8.85
N GLN A 187 4.29 20.83 10.04
CA GLN A 187 5.45 19.94 10.14
C GLN A 187 5.17 18.61 9.43
N PRO A 188 6.16 18.02 8.75
CA PRO A 188 6.00 16.71 8.14
C PRO A 188 5.64 15.64 9.16
N ALA A 189 4.71 14.77 8.77
CA ALA A 189 4.29 13.61 9.55
C ALA A 189 4.85 12.34 8.92
N ALA A 190 5.51 11.50 9.70
CA ALA A 190 5.98 10.21 9.23
C ALA A 190 4.82 9.21 9.11
N SER A 191 4.80 8.48 8.01
CA SER A 191 3.86 7.40 7.71
C SER A 191 4.65 6.17 7.27
N PHE A 192 4.35 5.03 7.86
CA PHE A 192 4.91 3.74 7.48
C PHE A 192 3.90 2.98 6.61
N HIS A 193 4.35 2.50 5.45
CA HIS A 193 3.56 1.67 4.55
C HIS A 193 4.21 0.29 4.46
N VAL A 194 3.47 -0.74 4.88
CA VAL A 194 3.97 -2.11 4.86
C VAL A 194 3.76 -2.70 3.46
N GLU A 195 4.84 -2.82 2.69
CA GLU A 195 4.86 -3.36 1.34
C GLU A 195 5.02 -4.89 1.32
N ALA A 196 5.77 -5.44 2.26
CA ALA A 196 5.91 -6.88 2.44
C ALA A 196 5.78 -7.26 3.91
N ARG A 197 5.00 -8.29 4.19
CA ARG A 197 4.80 -8.86 5.54
C ARG A 197 4.46 -10.34 5.47
N PRO A 198 4.72 -11.09 6.56
CA PRO A 198 4.35 -12.49 6.64
C PRO A 198 2.86 -12.70 6.39
N ASN A 199 2.54 -13.65 5.52
CA ASN A 199 1.17 -14.05 5.27
C ASN A 199 0.87 -15.37 5.99
N ASP A 200 0.36 -15.30 7.21
CA ASP A 200 0.05 -16.46 8.04
C ASP A 200 -0.98 -17.40 7.38
N TRP A 201 -1.88 -16.87 6.55
CA TRP A 201 -2.86 -17.67 5.83
C TRP A 201 -2.22 -18.59 4.79
N GLN A 202 -1.24 -18.10 4.02
CA GLN A 202 -0.52 -18.92 3.03
C GLN A 202 0.33 -20.00 3.72
N LYS A 203 0.90 -19.70 4.89
CA LYS A 203 1.63 -20.69 5.70
C LYS A 203 0.72 -21.81 6.18
N VAL A 204 -0.47 -21.50 6.67
CA VAL A 204 -1.48 -22.49 7.09
C VAL A 204 -1.90 -23.39 5.93
N LEU A 205 -2.08 -22.84 4.72
CA LEU A 205 -2.43 -23.64 3.54
C LEU A 205 -1.30 -24.59 3.13
N LYS A 206 -0.03 -24.12 3.14
CA LYS A 206 1.14 -24.96 2.82
C LYS A 206 1.36 -26.06 3.88
N GLN A 207 1.17 -25.75 5.16
CA GLN A 207 1.27 -26.74 6.23
C GLN A 207 0.21 -27.83 6.07
N ARG A 208 -1.02 -27.48 5.70
CA ARG A 208 -2.09 -28.46 5.40
C ARG A 208 -1.75 -29.32 4.19
N GLN A 209 -1.17 -28.74 3.14
CA GLN A 209 -0.72 -29.51 1.96
C GLN A 209 0.43 -30.46 2.27
N ARG A 210 1.41 -30.05 3.11
CA ARG A 210 2.51 -30.92 3.56
C ARG A 210 2.04 -32.09 4.43
N VAL A 211 1.08 -31.85 5.30
CA VAL A 211 0.49 -32.90 6.16
C VAL A 211 -0.37 -33.88 5.35
N GLY A 212 -1.01 -33.42 4.28
CA GLY A 212 -1.83 -34.24 3.38
C GLY A 212 -1.08 -34.89 2.22
N SER A 213 0.24 -34.72 2.11
CA SER A 213 1.01 -35.31 1.01
C SER A 213 1.31 -36.80 1.24
N PRO A 214 1.11 -37.67 0.24
CA PRO A 214 1.35 -39.14 0.37
C PRO A 214 2.77 -39.52 0.77
N LEU A 215 3.76 -38.62 0.53
CA LEU A 215 5.16 -38.82 0.94
C LEU A 215 5.35 -38.81 2.46
N ASN A 216 4.57 -38.04 3.21
CA ASN A 216 4.65 -37.97 4.65
C ASN A 216 4.02 -39.20 5.34
N THR A 217 3.11 -39.90 4.67
CA THR A 217 2.51 -41.13 5.19
C THR A 217 3.50 -42.29 5.12
N ARG A 218 4.35 -42.34 4.08
CA ARG A 218 5.38 -43.40 3.95
C ARG A 218 6.56 -43.26 4.93
N MET A 219 6.88 -42.04 5.40
CA MET A 219 7.96 -41.84 6.39
C MET A 219 7.56 -42.19 7.82
N ARG A 220 6.29 -42.46 8.11
CA ARG A 220 5.83 -42.87 9.46
C ARG A 220 5.74 -44.37 9.67
N GLU A 221 6.03 -45.17 8.63
CA GLU A 221 5.99 -46.65 8.71
C GLU A 221 7.39 -47.30 8.73
N PHE A 222 8.46 -46.51 9.02
CA PHE A 222 9.81 -47.03 9.25
C PHE A 222 10.33 -46.66 10.63
#